data_27c06a78d7c354fe828739f4045126db
#
_entry.id   27c06a78d7c354fe828739f4045126db
#
_cell.length_a   1.000
_cell.length_b   1.000
_cell.length_c   1.000
_cell.angle_alpha   90.00
_cell.angle_beta   90.00
_cell.angle_gamma   90.00
#
_symmetry.space_group_name_H-M   'P 1'
#
loop_
_entity.id
_entity.type
_entity.pdbx_description
1 polymer ?
#
loop_
_entity_poly.entity_id
_entity_poly.type
_entity_poly.pdbx_seq_one_letter_code
_entity_poly.pdbx_strand_id
1 'polypeptide(L)'
;ECLVGSEMCIRDRSLITSETISSTISNEMKSDTILAVAVAIICMLIYIRFRFSDIRFGVSSIACLLHDVLVVITFYALARVSVSNTFIACLLTIVGYSINATIVVFDRVRENMAVMTKKDDLQEVVNRSITQTLSRSLFTSLTTLVMVGALYIWGVTSIRDFALPLMVGIICGAYSSVCVAGALWYVLRKKFAPKAK
;
A
#
# COMPACT_ATOMS: atom_id res chain seq x y z
N GLU A 1 -47.01 33.69 16.06
CA GLU A 1 -46.04 33.49 17.20
C GLU A 1 -45.17 32.22 17.15
N CYS A 2 -45.25 31.43 16.08
CA CYS A 2 -44.43 30.21 15.96
C CYS A 2 -43.19 30.34 15.06
N LEU A 3 -42.85 31.52 14.58
CA LEU A 3 -41.73 31.72 13.64
C LEU A 3 -40.43 32.23 14.29
N VAL A 4 -40.48 32.67 15.55
CA VAL A 4 -39.31 33.22 16.26
C VAL A 4 -38.53 32.13 17.03
N GLY A 5 -39.14 30.97 17.31
CA GLY A 5 -38.50 29.87 18.02
C GLY A 5 -37.63 28.99 17.18
N SER A 6 -37.76 28.98 15.85
CA SER A 6 -37.00 28.08 14.98
C SER A 6 -35.63 28.60 14.56
N GLU A 7 -35.43 29.91 14.56
CA GLU A 7 -34.15 30.50 14.17
C GLU A 7 -33.10 30.49 15.30
N MET A 8 -33.56 30.46 16.57
CA MET A 8 -32.65 30.44 17.71
C MET A 8 -32.05 29.08 18.00
N CYS A 9 -32.67 28.01 17.50
CA CYS A 9 -32.12 26.64 17.59
C CYS A 9 -31.12 26.29 16.50
N ILE A 10 -30.99 27.13 15.45
CA ILE A 10 -30.08 26.83 14.32
C ILE A 10 -28.68 27.38 14.58
N ARG A 11 -28.51 28.31 15.53
CA ARG A 11 -27.24 29.00 15.76
C ARG A 11 -26.21 28.24 16.58
N ASP A 12 -26.62 27.19 17.30
CA ASP A 12 -25.74 26.37 18.15
C ASP A 12 -25.55 24.91 17.64
N ARG A 13 -26.12 24.58 16.50
CA ARG A 13 -25.74 23.34 15.81
C ARG A 13 -24.53 23.63 14.94
N SER A 14 -23.34 23.48 15.52
CA SER A 14 -22.23 22.97 14.73
C SER A 14 -22.73 21.70 14.06
N LEU A 15 -22.91 21.75 12.74
CA LEU A 15 -23.20 20.57 11.94
C LEU A 15 -22.00 19.63 12.06
N ILE A 16 -21.99 18.83 13.13
CA ILE A 16 -21.24 17.59 13.13
C ILE A 16 -21.96 16.78 12.06
N THR A 17 -21.38 16.68 10.88
CA THR A 17 -21.83 15.80 9.83
C THR A 17 -21.72 14.39 10.37
N SER A 18 -22.74 13.90 11.07
CA SER A 18 -22.87 12.51 11.40
C SER A 18 -23.31 11.82 10.12
N GLU A 19 -22.37 11.38 9.33
CA GLU A 19 -22.61 10.40 8.27
C GLU A 19 -23.01 9.10 8.95
N THR A 20 -24.30 8.95 9.26
CA THR A 20 -24.87 7.66 9.64
C THR A 20 -24.90 6.81 8.38
N ILE A 21 -23.80 6.09 8.13
CA ILE A 21 -23.73 5.12 7.05
C ILE A 21 -24.74 4.02 7.39
N SER A 22 -25.81 3.93 6.60
CA SER A 22 -26.78 2.82 6.69
C SER A 22 -26.03 1.50 6.56
N SER A 23 -26.48 0.46 7.27
CA SER A 23 -25.90 -0.90 7.19
C SER A 23 -25.84 -1.43 5.76
N THR A 24 -26.78 -1.05 4.90
CA THR A 24 -26.83 -1.41 3.50
C THR A 24 -25.67 -0.79 2.73
N ILE A 25 -25.42 0.52 2.90
CA ILE A 25 -24.30 1.23 2.27
C ILE A 25 -22.97 0.68 2.76
N SER A 26 -22.85 0.34 4.04
CA SER A 26 -21.64 -0.29 4.60
C SER A 26 -21.33 -1.65 3.96
N ASN A 27 -22.35 -2.44 3.64
CA ASN A 27 -22.16 -3.75 3.00
C ASN A 27 -21.80 -3.60 1.50
N GLU A 28 -22.41 -2.66 0.80
CA GLU A 28 -22.03 -2.32 -0.58
C GLU A 28 -20.57 -1.85 -0.64
N MET A 29 -20.18 -0.92 0.21
CA MET A 29 -18.78 -0.44 0.28
C MET A 29 -17.79 -1.56 0.57
N LYS A 30 -18.12 -2.52 1.43
CA LYS A 30 -17.26 -3.68 1.70
C LYS A 30 -17.11 -4.55 0.45
N SER A 31 -18.21 -4.83 -0.23
CA SER A 31 -18.21 -5.63 -1.46
C SER A 31 -17.38 -4.96 -2.55
N ASP A 32 -17.58 -3.66 -2.77
CA ASP A 32 -16.86 -2.89 -3.77
C ASP A 32 -15.36 -2.79 -3.46
N THR A 33 -15.01 -2.63 -2.17
CA THR A 33 -13.61 -2.64 -1.73
C THR A 33 -12.94 -3.97 -2.03
N ILE A 34 -13.58 -5.09 -1.66
CA ILE A 34 -13.04 -6.43 -1.90
C ILE A 34 -12.88 -6.67 -3.40
N LEU A 35 -13.89 -6.31 -4.20
CA LEU A 35 -13.84 -6.45 -5.65
C LEU A 35 -12.72 -5.61 -6.26
N ALA A 36 -12.62 -4.33 -5.88
CA ALA A 36 -11.60 -3.43 -6.40
C ALA A 36 -10.18 -3.91 -6.08
N VAL A 37 -9.95 -4.35 -4.83
CA VAL A 37 -8.66 -4.90 -4.39
C VAL A 37 -8.35 -6.22 -5.12
N ALA A 38 -9.34 -7.11 -5.29
CA ALA A 38 -9.16 -8.35 -6.02
C ALA A 38 -8.80 -8.11 -7.50
N VAL A 39 -9.50 -7.20 -8.18
CA VAL A 39 -9.20 -6.81 -9.57
C VAL A 39 -7.80 -6.20 -9.65
N ALA A 40 -7.43 -5.32 -8.73
CA ALA A 40 -6.09 -4.73 -8.69
C ALA A 40 -5.00 -5.81 -8.54
N ILE A 41 -5.20 -6.78 -7.64
CA ILE A 41 -4.25 -7.90 -7.45
C ILE A 41 -4.15 -8.75 -8.71
N ILE A 42 -5.25 -9.06 -9.38
CA ILE A 42 -5.26 -9.85 -10.63
C ILE A 42 -4.49 -9.10 -11.73
N CYS A 43 -4.80 -7.82 -11.95
CA CYS A 43 -4.09 -6.98 -12.92
C CYS A 43 -2.58 -6.92 -12.62
N MET A 44 -2.21 -6.78 -11.34
CA MET A 44 -0.82 -6.77 -10.92
C MET A 44 -0.13 -8.12 -11.14
N LEU A 45 -0.81 -9.23 -10.89
CA LEU A 45 -0.28 -10.57 -11.19
C LEU A 45 0.01 -10.75 -12.69
N ILE A 46 -0.92 -10.31 -13.53
CA ILE A 46 -0.77 -10.36 -14.98
C ILE A 46 0.44 -9.51 -15.38
N TYR A 47 0.54 -8.27 -14.88
CA TYR A 47 1.68 -7.39 -15.15
C TYR A 47 3.01 -8.02 -14.72
N ILE A 48 3.10 -8.55 -13.50
CA ILE A 48 4.32 -9.18 -12.97
C ILE A 48 4.67 -10.42 -13.80
N ARG A 49 3.69 -11.20 -14.24
CA ARG A 49 3.91 -12.38 -15.08
C ARG A 49 4.50 -12.03 -16.44
N PHE A 50 4.08 -10.90 -17.04
CA PHE A 50 4.68 -10.40 -18.27
C PHE A 50 6.07 -9.80 -18.03
N ARG A 51 6.24 -9.09 -16.91
CA ARG A 51 7.49 -8.39 -16.60
C ARG A 51 8.59 -9.33 -16.10
N PHE A 52 8.22 -10.36 -15.33
CA PHE A 52 9.14 -11.31 -14.71
C PHE A 52 8.79 -12.74 -15.10
N SER A 53 9.81 -13.50 -15.56
CA SER A 53 9.64 -14.90 -15.96
C SER A 53 9.44 -15.84 -14.75
N ASP A 54 9.86 -15.43 -13.55
CA ASP A 54 9.81 -16.24 -12.34
C ASP A 54 8.58 -15.87 -11.48
N ILE A 55 7.68 -16.83 -11.30
CA ILE A 55 6.43 -16.67 -10.52
C ILE A 55 6.68 -16.33 -9.05
N ARG A 56 7.88 -16.63 -8.53
CA ARG A 56 8.28 -16.36 -7.15
C ARG A 56 8.32 -14.86 -6.84
N PHE A 57 8.66 -14.03 -7.84
CA PHE A 57 8.56 -12.57 -7.70
C PHE A 57 7.10 -12.13 -7.48
N GLY A 58 6.16 -12.74 -8.21
CA GLY A 58 4.73 -12.46 -8.05
C GLY A 58 4.21 -12.83 -6.67
N VAL A 59 4.51 -14.03 -6.21
CA VAL A 59 4.07 -14.49 -4.87
C VAL A 59 4.63 -13.59 -3.76
N SER A 60 5.90 -13.23 -3.86
CA SER A 60 6.56 -12.34 -2.90
C SER A 60 5.94 -10.94 -2.89
N SER A 61 5.65 -10.38 -4.07
CA SER A 61 4.98 -9.07 -4.19
C SER A 61 3.59 -9.07 -3.57
N ILE A 62 2.79 -10.11 -3.82
CA ILE A 62 1.44 -10.20 -3.26
C ILE A 62 1.48 -10.33 -1.73
N ALA A 63 2.40 -11.13 -1.19
CA ALA A 63 2.55 -11.25 0.25
C ALA A 63 2.88 -9.90 0.91
N CYS A 64 3.76 -9.09 0.30
CA CYS A 64 4.05 -7.74 0.75
C CYS A 64 2.84 -6.81 0.64
N LEU A 65 2.10 -6.86 -0.47
CA LEU A 65 0.87 -6.08 -0.64
C LEU A 65 -0.19 -6.41 0.41
N LEU A 66 -0.41 -7.70 0.67
CA LEU A 66 -1.36 -8.13 1.71
C LEU A 66 -0.93 -7.62 3.09
N HIS A 67 0.36 -7.68 3.40
CA HIS A 67 0.89 -7.12 4.64
C HIS A 67 0.59 -5.61 4.74
N ASP A 68 0.87 -4.83 3.69
CA ASP A 68 0.69 -3.38 3.69
C ASP A 68 -0.79 -3.00 3.83
N VAL A 69 -1.68 -3.69 3.09
CA VAL A 69 -3.13 -3.51 3.20
C VAL A 69 -3.62 -3.83 4.62
N LEU A 70 -3.15 -4.92 5.23
CA LEU A 70 -3.53 -5.29 6.60
C LEU A 70 -3.08 -4.24 7.62
N VAL A 71 -1.88 -3.71 7.48
CA VAL A 71 -1.38 -2.62 8.36
C VAL A 71 -2.28 -1.39 8.26
N VAL A 72 -2.66 -0.99 7.05
CA VAL A 72 -3.53 0.18 6.84
C VAL A 72 -4.93 -0.06 7.39
N ILE A 73 -5.52 -1.24 7.17
CA ILE A 73 -6.82 -1.59 7.76
C ILE A 73 -6.74 -1.57 9.30
N THR A 74 -5.66 -2.11 9.86
CA THR A 74 -5.43 -2.08 11.32
C THR A 74 -5.32 -0.64 11.82
N PHE A 75 -4.63 0.23 11.07
CA PHE A 75 -4.55 1.65 11.41
C PHE A 75 -5.93 2.34 11.40
N TYR A 76 -6.77 2.09 10.38
CA TYR A 76 -8.14 2.60 10.32
C TYR A 76 -8.96 2.17 11.55
N ALA A 77 -8.82 0.90 11.95
CA ALA A 77 -9.53 0.37 13.11
C ALA A 77 -9.05 0.99 14.43
N LEU A 78 -7.73 1.19 14.60
CA LEU A 78 -7.14 1.75 15.82
C LEU A 78 -7.39 3.26 15.94
N ALA A 79 -7.21 4.01 14.85
CA ALA A 79 -7.39 5.45 14.81
C ALA A 79 -8.86 5.87 14.74
N ARG A 80 -9.79 4.90 14.61
CA ARG A 80 -11.24 5.14 14.47
C ARG A 80 -11.58 6.15 13.38
N VAL A 81 -10.82 6.14 12.29
CA VAL A 81 -11.09 6.97 11.12
C VAL A 81 -12.35 6.47 10.43
N SER A 82 -13.21 7.38 10.00
CA SER A 82 -14.45 7.03 9.30
C SER A 82 -14.16 6.31 7.97
N VAL A 83 -14.83 5.19 7.77
CA VAL A 83 -14.72 4.42 6.52
C VAL A 83 -15.73 5.00 5.52
N SER A 84 -15.23 5.74 4.56
CA SER A 84 -16.00 6.36 3.46
C SER A 84 -15.43 5.93 2.10
N ASN A 85 -15.94 6.48 1.01
CA ASN A 85 -15.41 6.21 -0.33
C ASN A 85 -13.90 6.54 -0.45
N THR A 86 -13.40 7.45 0.39
CA THR A 86 -11.96 7.77 0.48
C THR A 86 -11.12 6.60 0.97
N PHE A 87 -11.68 5.67 1.74
CA PHE A 87 -11.00 4.46 2.20
C PHE A 87 -10.59 3.57 1.02
N ILE A 88 -11.50 3.34 0.05
CA ILE A 88 -11.21 2.54 -1.14
C ILE A 88 -10.10 3.20 -1.96
N ALA A 89 -10.20 4.51 -2.16
CA ALA A 89 -9.18 5.29 -2.87
C ALA A 89 -7.81 5.21 -2.16
N CYS A 90 -7.79 5.28 -0.84
CA CYS A 90 -6.57 5.13 -0.04
C CYS A 90 -5.94 3.74 -0.24
N LEU A 91 -6.72 2.67 -0.12
CA LEU A 91 -6.22 1.31 -0.31
C LEU A 91 -5.65 1.09 -1.71
N LEU A 92 -6.36 1.51 -2.76
CA LEU A 92 -5.88 1.37 -4.13
C LEU A 92 -4.61 2.18 -4.39
N THR A 93 -4.51 3.38 -3.81
CA THR A 93 -3.31 4.22 -3.91
C THR A 93 -2.11 3.53 -3.23
N ILE A 94 -2.31 2.95 -2.04
CA ILE A 94 -1.25 2.25 -1.30
C ILE A 94 -0.81 1.00 -2.05
N VAL A 95 -1.75 0.21 -2.60
CA VAL A 95 -1.45 -0.95 -3.44
C VAL A 95 -0.59 -0.55 -4.63
N GLY A 96 -0.96 0.51 -5.36
CA GLY A 96 -0.20 1.00 -6.49
C GLY A 96 1.20 1.53 -6.10
N TYR A 97 1.30 2.22 -4.97
CA TYR A 97 2.55 2.75 -4.46
C TYR A 97 3.51 1.63 -4.01
N SER A 98 3.02 0.70 -3.19
CA SER A 98 3.82 -0.41 -2.66
C SER A 98 4.34 -1.33 -3.75
N ILE A 99 3.50 -1.66 -4.76
CA ILE A 99 3.94 -2.52 -5.86
C ILE A 99 5.04 -1.84 -6.70
N ASN A 100 4.92 -0.53 -6.95
CA ASN A 100 5.93 0.21 -7.69
C ASN A 100 7.30 0.17 -6.99
N ALA A 101 7.33 0.35 -5.67
CA ALA A 101 8.56 0.23 -4.87
C ALA A 101 9.15 -1.19 -4.93
N THR A 102 8.31 -2.21 -4.81
CA THR A 102 8.72 -3.63 -4.87
C THR A 102 9.28 -4.02 -6.24
N ILE A 103 8.67 -3.53 -7.33
CA ILE A 103 9.14 -3.79 -8.70
C ILE A 103 10.54 -3.21 -8.93
N VAL A 104 10.84 -2.02 -8.41
CA VAL A 104 12.16 -1.40 -8.53
C VAL A 104 13.25 -2.27 -7.89
N VAL A 105 12.97 -2.82 -6.71
CA VAL A 105 13.89 -3.74 -6.02
C VAL A 105 14.07 -5.03 -6.83
N PHE A 106 12.98 -5.63 -7.28
CA PHE A 106 13.04 -6.89 -8.04
C PHE A 106 13.69 -6.75 -9.41
N ASP A 107 13.52 -5.62 -10.07
CA ASP A 107 14.20 -5.34 -11.32
C ASP A 107 15.72 -5.33 -11.13
N ARG A 108 16.19 -4.70 -10.06
CA ARG A 108 17.60 -4.69 -9.71
C ARG A 108 18.14 -6.06 -9.31
N VAL A 109 17.35 -6.83 -8.55
CA VAL A 109 17.70 -8.24 -8.24
C VAL A 109 17.86 -9.04 -9.52
N ARG A 110 16.95 -8.87 -10.47
CA ARG A 110 16.99 -9.57 -11.77
C ARG A 110 18.22 -9.19 -12.60
N GLU A 111 18.52 -7.89 -12.67
CA GLU A 111 19.72 -7.40 -13.36
C GLU A 111 21.01 -8.00 -12.78
N ASN A 112 21.17 -7.93 -11.45
CA ASN A 112 22.34 -8.46 -10.79
C ASN A 112 22.43 -9.98 -10.90
N MET A 113 21.30 -10.69 -10.95
CA MET A 113 21.28 -12.14 -11.19
C MET A 113 21.68 -12.52 -12.61
N ALA A 114 21.42 -11.67 -13.61
CA ALA A 114 21.83 -11.94 -15.00
C ALA A 114 23.35 -11.93 -15.18
N VAL A 115 24.06 -11.21 -14.30
CA VAL A 115 25.54 -11.09 -14.30
C VAL A 115 26.18 -12.02 -13.26
N MET A 116 25.36 -12.74 -12.50
CA MET A 116 25.81 -13.63 -11.42
C MET A 116 26.68 -14.80 -11.96
N THR A 117 27.85 -14.98 -11.34
CA THR A 117 28.77 -16.09 -11.64
C THR A 117 28.48 -17.28 -10.70
N LYS A 118 28.91 -18.49 -11.09
CA LYS A 118 28.72 -19.74 -10.27
C LYS A 118 29.35 -19.64 -8.87
N LYS A 119 30.22 -18.68 -8.62
CA LYS A 119 30.92 -18.50 -7.34
C LYS A 119 30.17 -17.52 -6.40
N ASP A 120 29.22 -16.76 -6.91
CA ASP A 120 28.52 -15.73 -6.13
C ASP A 120 27.40 -16.37 -5.31
N ASP A 121 27.28 -15.94 -4.06
CA ASP A 121 26.16 -16.37 -3.21
C ASP A 121 24.91 -15.56 -3.55
N LEU A 122 23.81 -16.26 -3.73
CA LEU A 122 22.50 -15.65 -4.03
C LEU A 122 22.09 -14.60 -2.97
N GLN A 123 22.45 -14.83 -1.71
CA GLN A 123 22.14 -13.93 -0.62
C GLN A 123 22.89 -12.59 -0.79
N GLU A 124 24.16 -12.66 -1.17
CA GLU A 124 24.99 -11.49 -1.40
C GLU A 124 24.46 -10.66 -2.58
N VAL A 125 24.04 -11.31 -3.67
CA VAL A 125 23.44 -10.65 -4.84
C VAL A 125 22.16 -9.93 -4.47
N VAL A 126 21.29 -10.52 -3.66
CA VAL A 126 20.05 -9.91 -3.19
C VAL A 126 20.34 -8.70 -2.31
N ASN A 127 21.22 -8.84 -1.32
CA ASN A 127 21.60 -7.75 -0.41
C ASN A 127 22.22 -6.58 -1.17
N ARG A 128 23.11 -6.85 -2.12
CA ARG A 128 23.70 -5.84 -2.99
C ARG A 128 22.63 -5.11 -3.80
N SER A 129 21.65 -5.81 -4.33
CA SER A 129 20.56 -5.24 -5.12
C SER A 129 19.69 -4.30 -4.28
N ILE A 130 19.33 -4.72 -3.07
CA ILE A 130 18.58 -3.92 -2.11
C ILE A 130 19.36 -2.65 -1.76
N THR A 131 20.64 -2.77 -1.43
CA THR A 131 21.49 -1.62 -1.09
C THR A 131 21.59 -0.61 -2.25
N GLN A 132 21.69 -1.10 -3.50
CA GLN A 132 21.76 -0.24 -4.69
C GLN A 132 20.46 0.54 -4.96
N THR A 133 19.31 0.00 -4.57
CA THR A 133 18.00 0.64 -4.76
C THR A 133 17.52 1.43 -3.55
N LEU A 134 18.15 1.23 -2.39
CA LEU A 134 17.74 1.80 -1.11
C LEU A 134 17.58 3.32 -1.15
N SER A 135 18.62 4.03 -1.62
CA SER A 135 18.59 5.50 -1.70
C SER A 135 17.43 5.98 -2.57
N ARG A 136 17.23 5.38 -3.74
CA ARG A 136 16.14 5.74 -4.65
C ARG A 136 14.78 5.51 -4.00
N SER A 137 14.57 4.35 -3.38
CA SER A 137 13.31 4.01 -2.70
C SER A 137 13.03 4.94 -1.53
N LEU A 138 14.04 5.26 -0.71
CA LEU A 138 13.90 6.19 0.40
C LEU A 138 13.57 7.61 -0.06
N PHE A 139 14.29 8.15 -1.06
CA PHE A 139 14.01 9.49 -1.56
C PHE A 139 12.63 9.59 -2.20
N THR A 140 12.21 8.59 -2.96
CA THR A 140 10.86 8.54 -3.55
C THR A 140 9.79 8.52 -2.47
N SER A 141 9.96 7.70 -1.43
CA SER A 141 9.01 7.62 -0.32
C SER A 141 8.98 8.91 0.49
N LEU A 142 10.15 9.52 0.72
CA LEU A 142 10.25 10.79 1.45
C LEU A 142 9.56 11.94 0.70
N THR A 143 9.80 12.07 -0.59
CA THR A 143 9.16 13.13 -1.41
C THR A 143 7.64 12.97 -1.44
N THR A 144 7.14 11.73 -1.58
CA THR A 144 5.70 11.46 -1.54
C THR A 144 5.14 11.74 -0.15
N LEU A 145 5.85 11.36 0.91
CA LEU A 145 5.45 11.62 2.29
C LEU A 145 5.36 13.12 2.58
N VAL A 146 6.30 13.92 2.07
CA VAL A 146 6.26 15.39 2.20
C VAL A 146 5.05 15.97 1.48
N MET A 147 4.73 15.50 0.27
CA MET A 147 3.54 15.96 -0.45
C MET A 147 2.24 15.61 0.27
N VAL A 148 2.10 14.38 0.72
CA VAL A 148 0.91 13.93 1.47
C VAL A 148 0.84 14.61 2.84
N GLY A 149 1.98 14.86 3.48
CA GLY A 149 2.08 15.65 4.71
C GLY A 149 1.61 17.09 4.53
N ALA A 150 1.94 17.72 3.41
CA ALA A 150 1.43 19.04 3.06
C ALA A 150 -0.09 19.03 2.90
N LEU A 151 -0.65 17.99 2.25
CA LEU A 151 -2.10 17.81 2.15
C LEU A 151 -2.75 17.62 3.52
N TYR A 152 -2.10 16.94 4.45
CA TYR A 152 -2.58 16.76 5.80
C TYR A 152 -2.63 18.10 6.58
N ILE A 153 -1.60 18.95 6.42
CA ILE A 153 -1.50 20.23 7.15
C ILE A 153 -2.49 21.28 6.60
N TRP A 154 -2.51 21.45 5.27
CA TRP A 154 -3.30 22.51 4.61
C TRP A 154 -4.62 22.02 4.02
N GLY A 155 -4.88 20.72 4.01
CA GLY A 155 -6.10 20.14 3.45
C GLY A 155 -7.34 20.39 4.32
N VAL A 156 -8.52 20.35 3.69
CA VAL A 156 -9.82 20.32 4.37
C VAL A 156 -10.01 18.98 5.10
N THR A 157 -10.96 18.91 6.04
CA THR A 157 -11.13 17.73 6.93
C THR A 157 -11.24 16.41 6.16
N SER A 158 -12.03 16.37 5.08
CA SER A 158 -12.17 15.14 4.26
C SER A 158 -10.84 14.68 3.62
N ILE A 159 -9.95 15.62 3.29
CA ILE A 159 -8.63 15.29 2.73
C ILE A 159 -7.68 14.83 3.83
N ARG A 160 -7.79 15.37 5.04
CA ARG A 160 -6.98 14.94 6.18
C ARG A 160 -7.26 13.49 6.57
N ASP A 161 -8.54 13.09 6.55
CA ASP A 161 -8.96 11.72 6.85
C ASP A 161 -8.43 10.70 5.83
N PHE A 162 -8.17 11.15 4.60
CA PHE A 162 -7.50 10.36 3.57
C PHE A 162 -5.97 10.38 3.71
N ALA A 163 -5.39 11.56 3.97
CA ALA A 163 -3.95 11.77 3.94
C ALA A 163 -3.24 11.02 5.07
N LEU A 164 -3.82 10.97 6.27
CA LEU A 164 -3.19 10.35 7.43
C LEU A 164 -2.99 8.83 7.28
N PRO A 165 -4.00 8.02 6.90
CA PRO A 165 -3.78 6.59 6.62
C PRO A 165 -2.86 6.35 5.42
N LEU A 166 -2.90 7.24 4.42
CA LEU A 166 -2.02 7.15 3.26
C LEU A 166 -0.54 7.34 3.65
N MET A 167 -0.23 8.27 4.56
CA MET A 167 1.13 8.44 5.10
C MET A 167 1.62 7.16 5.78
N VAL A 168 0.79 6.54 6.60
CA VAL A 168 1.12 5.27 7.26
C VAL A 168 1.38 4.17 6.22
N GLY A 169 0.53 4.08 5.20
CA GLY A 169 0.69 3.12 4.11
C GLY A 169 1.97 3.32 3.30
N ILE A 170 2.37 4.56 3.02
CA ILE A 170 3.62 4.88 2.32
C ILE A 170 4.83 4.45 3.15
N ILE A 171 4.84 4.72 4.46
CA ILE A 171 5.94 4.33 5.36
C ILE A 171 6.02 2.80 5.43
N CYS A 172 4.89 2.13 5.62
CA CYS A 172 4.83 0.68 5.68
C CYS A 172 5.28 0.04 4.35
N GLY A 173 4.79 0.55 3.21
CA GLY A 173 5.16 0.08 1.88
C GLY A 173 6.65 0.29 1.54
N ALA A 174 7.23 1.39 1.99
CA ALA A 174 8.69 1.60 1.86
C ALA A 174 9.49 0.57 2.67
N TYR A 175 9.05 0.28 3.89
CA TYR A 175 9.66 -0.75 4.72
C TYR A 175 9.50 -2.15 4.11
N SER A 176 8.28 -2.53 3.73
CA SER A 176 7.98 -3.87 3.21
C SER A 176 8.69 -4.16 1.89
N SER A 177 8.78 -3.18 0.98
CA SER A 177 9.46 -3.34 -0.30
C SER A 177 10.97 -3.55 -0.16
N VAL A 178 11.61 -2.89 0.81
CA VAL A 178 13.06 -3.00 1.02
C VAL A 178 13.41 -4.22 1.88
N CYS A 179 12.73 -4.40 3.02
CA CYS A 179 13.11 -5.40 4.01
C CYS A 179 12.44 -6.75 3.80
N VAL A 180 11.17 -6.77 3.37
CA VAL A 180 10.38 -8.00 3.31
C VAL A 180 10.41 -8.64 1.92
N ALA A 181 10.23 -7.85 0.85
CA ALA A 181 10.08 -8.38 -0.49
C ALA A 181 11.29 -9.19 -0.97
N GLY A 182 12.50 -8.64 -0.81
CA GLY A 182 13.74 -9.30 -1.19
C GLY A 182 14.04 -10.54 -0.36
N ALA A 183 13.85 -10.46 0.96
CA ALA A 183 14.05 -11.58 1.87
C ALA A 183 13.07 -12.72 1.61
N LEU A 184 11.79 -12.39 1.40
CA LEU A 184 10.75 -13.39 1.12
C LEU A 184 11.01 -14.10 -0.21
N TRP A 185 11.38 -13.35 -1.25
CA TRP A 185 11.75 -13.93 -2.53
C TRP A 185 12.97 -14.88 -2.41
N TYR A 186 13.99 -14.46 -1.65
CA TYR A 186 15.17 -15.32 -1.40
C TYR A 186 14.79 -16.63 -0.72
N VAL A 187 13.95 -16.59 0.32
CA VAL A 187 13.47 -17.78 1.04
C VAL A 187 12.65 -18.69 0.11
N LEU A 188 11.73 -18.11 -0.69
CA LEU A 188 10.95 -18.88 -1.66
C LEU A 188 11.85 -19.53 -2.70
N ARG A 189 12.86 -18.84 -3.19
CA ARG A 189 13.80 -19.38 -4.16
C ARG A 189 14.64 -20.52 -3.58
N LYS A 190 15.10 -20.40 -2.34
CA LYS A 190 15.88 -21.43 -1.66
C LYS A 190 15.04 -22.68 -1.35
N LYS A 191 13.78 -22.48 -0.93
CA LYS A 191 12.87 -23.58 -0.55
C LYS A 191 12.34 -24.36 -1.76
N PHE A 192 12.07 -23.66 -2.86
CA PHE A 192 11.50 -24.23 -4.09
C PHE A 192 12.52 -24.29 -5.24
N ALA A 193 13.82 -24.22 -4.96
CA ALA A 193 14.82 -24.56 -5.96
C ALA A 193 14.64 -26.03 -6.34
N PRO A 194 14.52 -26.38 -7.64
CA PRO A 194 14.62 -27.79 -8.03
C PRO A 194 15.98 -28.26 -7.55
N LYS A 195 15.98 -29.33 -6.74
CA LYS A 195 17.24 -30.02 -6.37
C LYS A 195 17.94 -30.36 -7.69
N ALA A 196 19.04 -29.66 -7.97
CA ALA A 196 19.88 -30.00 -9.08
C ALA A 196 20.28 -31.48 -8.89
N LYS A 197 19.85 -32.35 -9.83
CA LYS A 197 20.32 -33.70 -9.97
C LYS A 197 21.75 -33.66 -10.47
#